data_f5045b681e5dc242a5ab9748c0a3d1c9
#
_entry.id   f5045b681e5dc242a5ab9748c0a3d1c9
#
_cell.length_a   1.000
_cell.length_b   1.000
_cell.length_c   1.000
_cell.angle_alpha   90.00
_cell.angle_beta   90.00
_cell.angle_gamma   90.00
#
_symmetry.space_group_name_H-M   'P 1'
#
loop_
_entity.id
_entity.type
_entity.pdbx_description
1 polymer ?
#
loop_
_entity_poly.entity_id
_entity_poly.type
_entity_poly.pdbx_seq_one_letter_code
_entity_poly.pdbx_strand_id
1 'polypeptide(L)'
;ISGPTSQTITIGAGGTPTTGAGGNGTTTSFGALLTLPGGTGAPAPTASASAALSGSYGAGAGGPTGADVGSAGGNGTAGLILASSSALAGTASNSQFGQGGAGPGANAPLSSNGSAGGRGAGGGGGVAVGSVTAATGGAGGAGLIIVWEYS
;
A
#
# COMPACT_ATOMS: atom_id res chain seq x y z
N ILE A 1 -18.29 -38.50 -9.76
CA ILE A 1 -17.53 -37.50 -8.98
C ILE A 1 -16.27 -37.22 -9.80
N SER A 2 -16.12 -36.02 -10.34
CA SER A 2 -14.88 -35.61 -10.96
C SER A 2 -13.76 -35.63 -9.91
N GLY A 3 -12.60 -36.22 -10.24
CA GLY A 3 -11.47 -36.28 -9.32
C GLY A 3 -10.97 -34.87 -8.91
N PRO A 4 -10.15 -34.77 -7.87
CA PRO A 4 -9.63 -33.50 -7.40
C PRO A 4 -8.86 -32.80 -8.53
N THR A 5 -9.27 -31.56 -8.82
CA THR A 5 -8.52 -30.70 -9.76
C THR A 5 -7.51 -29.88 -8.97
N SER A 6 -6.22 -29.99 -9.34
CA SER A 6 -5.20 -29.12 -8.72
C SER A 6 -5.44 -27.67 -9.10
N GLN A 7 -5.30 -26.77 -8.14
CA GLN A 7 -5.38 -25.33 -8.36
C GLN A 7 -4.02 -24.68 -8.09
N THR A 8 -3.62 -23.77 -8.96
CA THR A 8 -2.39 -22.98 -8.75
C THR A 8 -2.67 -21.84 -7.80
N ILE A 9 -1.88 -21.73 -6.74
CA ILE A 9 -1.91 -20.58 -5.83
C ILE A 9 -0.82 -19.60 -6.26
N THR A 10 -1.20 -18.35 -6.53
CA THR A 10 -0.27 -17.24 -6.79
C THR A 10 -0.41 -16.22 -5.68
N ILE A 11 0.66 -15.93 -4.98
CA ILE A 11 0.69 -14.86 -3.97
C ILE A 11 1.27 -13.60 -4.61
N GLY A 12 0.47 -12.56 -4.69
CA GLY A 12 0.90 -11.27 -5.22
C GLY A 12 1.95 -10.61 -4.33
N ALA A 13 2.94 -9.98 -4.95
CA ALA A 13 3.91 -9.15 -4.25
C ALA A 13 3.28 -7.82 -3.84
N GLY A 14 3.75 -7.25 -2.75
CA GLY A 14 3.43 -5.87 -2.38
C GLY A 14 4.10 -4.87 -3.33
N GLY A 15 3.62 -3.64 -3.32
CA GLY A 15 4.20 -2.55 -4.09
C GLY A 15 5.64 -2.24 -3.65
N THR A 16 6.50 -1.91 -4.59
CA THR A 16 7.91 -1.57 -4.31
C THR A 16 8.05 -0.17 -3.73
N PRO A 17 8.97 0.04 -2.78
CA PRO A 17 9.28 1.38 -2.27
C PRO A 17 9.99 2.22 -3.35
N THR A 18 9.63 3.50 -3.46
CA THR A 18 10.24 4.44 -4.40
C THR A 18 10.39 5.82 -3.78
N THR A 19 11.20 6.68 -4.39
CA THR A 19 11.34 8.10 -4.04
C THR A 19 10.32 9.00 -4.76
N GLY A 20 9.46 8.43 -5.59
CA GLY A 20 8.43 9.13 -6.36
C GLY A 20 7.06 8.49 -6.13
N ALA A 21 6.36 8.15 -7.21
CA ALA A 21 5.10 7.41 -7.12
C ALA A 21 5.32 6.01 -6.54
N GLY A 22 4.49 5.60 -5.61
CA GLY A 22 4.53 4.24 -5.04
C GLY A 22 4.30 3.17 -6.11
N GLY A 23 4.94 2.00 -5.98
CA GLY A 23 4.67 0.86 -6.85
C GLY A 23 3.32 0.21 -6.53
N ASN A 24 2.69 -0.38 -7.54
CA ASN A 24 1.47 -1.15 -7.36
C ASN A 24 1.77 -2.54 -6.81
N GLY A 25 0.89 -3.07 -5.99
CA GLY A 25 0.86 -4.50 -5.66
C GLY A 25 0.42 -5.34 -6.86
N THR A 26 0.77 -6.62 -6.85
CA THR A 26 0.34 -7.56 -7.89
C THR A 26 -0.80 -8.45 -7.39
N THR A 27 -1.46 -9.11 -8.31
CA THR A 27 -2.63 -9.95 -8.04
C THR A 27 -2.28 -11.20 -7.26
N THR A 28 -3.10 -11.55 -6.26
CA THR A 28 -3.11 -12.85 -5.60
C THR A 28 -4.26 -13.68 -6.18
N SER A 29 -4.05 -14.97 -6.47
CA SER A 29 -5.11 -15.81 -7.03
C SER A 29 -5.07 -17.26 -6.56
N PHE A 30 -6.22 -17.90 -6.55
CA PHE A 30 -6.41 -19.33 -6.36
C PHE A 30 -7.00 -19.93 -7.65
N GLY A 31 -6.14 -20.32 -8.56
CA GLY A 31 -6.51 -20.74 -9.91
C GLY A 31 -7.36 -19.67 -10.61
N ALA A 32 -8.41 -20.11 -11.28
CA ALA A 32 -9.45 -19.26 -11.85
C ALA A 32 -10.63 -19.00 -10.90
N LEU A 33 -10.62 -19.63 -9.71
CA LEU A 33 -11.74 -19.57 -8.78
C LEU A 33 -11.80 -18.26 -8.00
N LEU A 34 -10.64 -17.71 -7.64
CA LEU A 34 -10.57 -16.49 -6.85
C LEU A 34 -9.42 -15.60 -7.34
N THR A 35 -9.71 -14.33 -7.53
CA THR A 35 -8.71 -13.31 -7.90
C THR A 35 -8.89 -12.08 -7.01
N LEU A 36 -7.77 -11.66 -6.40
CA LEU A 36 -7.69 -10.46 -5.57
C LEU A 36 -6.65 -9.53 -6.18
N PRO A 37 -7.06 -8.40 -6.79
CA PRO A 37 -6.12 -7.43 -7.34
C PRO A 37 -5.25 -6.80 -6.24
N GLY A 38 -4.05 -6.38 -6.59
CA GLY A 38 -3.20 -5.59 -5.70
C GLY A 38 -3.70 -4.14 -5.57
N GLY A 39 -3.34 -3.47 -4.48
CA GLY A 39 -3.58 -2.04 -4.31
C GLY A 39 -2.70 -1.19 -5.23
N THR A 40 -3.14 0.01 -5.56
CA THR A 40 -2.34 0.98 -6.34
C THR A 40 -1.44 1.79 -5.43
N GLY A 41 -0.23 2.07 -5.90
CA GLY A 41 0.67 2.99 -5.23
C GLY A 41 0.15 4.43 -5.24
N ALA A 42 0.56 5.23 -4.26
CA ALA A 42 0.26 6.65 -4.26
C ALA A 42 0.98 7.36 -5.41
N PRO A 43 0.37 8.35 -6.07
CA PRO A 43 1.07 9.20 -7.02
C PRO A 43 2.25 9.94 -6.37
N ALA A 44 3.21 10.37 -7.20
CA ALA A 44 4.30 11.20 -6.71
C ALA A 44 3.75 12.48 -6.06
N PRO A 45 4.30 12.88 -4.90
CA PRO A 45 3.87 14.11 -4.25
C PRO A 45 4.25 15.34 -5.07
N THR A 46 3.41 16.37 -5.05
CA THR A 46 3.73 17.67 -5.63
C THR A 46 4.39 18.54 -4.57
N ALA A 47 5.55 19.12 -4.88
CA ALA A 47 6.20 20.05 -3.98
C ALA A 47 5.34 21.31 -3.78
N SER A 48 5.23 21.79 -2.56
CA SER A 48 4.55 23.04 -2.24
C SER A 48 5.36 23.84 -1.20
N ALA A 49 5.41 25.13 -1.38
CA ALA A 49 6.03 26.06 -0.43
C ALA A 49 5.07 26.51 0.67
N SER A 50 3.80 26.20 0.58
CA SER A 50 2.74 26.59 1.49
C SER A 50 2.05 25.38 2.10
N ALA A 51 1.32 25.59 3.20
CA ALA A 51 0.49 24.53 3.77
C ALA A 51 -0.50 23.99 2.74
N ALA A 52 -0.48 22.70 2.50
CA ALA A 52 -1.30 22.04 1.51
C ALA A 52 -1.45 20.53 1.83
N LEU A 53 -2.51 19.91 1.33
CA LEU A 53 -2.54 18.47 1.19
C LEU A 53 -1.54 18.06 0.12
N SER A 54 -0.53 17.29 0.47
CA SER A 54 0.49 16.85 -0.48
C SER A 54 0.00 15.61 -1.22
N GLY A 55 -0.61 15.84 -2.34
CA GLY A 55 -0.86 14.79 -3.29
C GLY A 55 -1.99 13.84 -2.91
N SER A 56 -2.10 12.81 -3.70
CA SER A 56 -3.10 11.76 -3.60
C SER A 56 -2.59 10.59 -2.76
N TYR A 57 -3.49 9.86 -2.19
CA TYR A 57 -3.24 8.60 -1.50
C TYR A 57 -3.26 7.42 -2.50
N GLY A 58 -2.62 6.32 -2.14
CA GLY A 58 -2.78 5.06 -2.87
C GLY A 58 -4.18 4.51 -2.67
N ALA A 59 -4.80 4.05 -3.74
CA ALA A 59 -6.10 3.39 -3.64
C ALA A 59 -5.92 1.96 -3.14
N GLY A 60 -6.87 1.52 -2.33
CA GLY A 60 -6.96 0.11 -1.93
C GLY A 60 -7.16 -0.81 -3.13
N ALA A 61 -6.92 -2.08 -2.92
CA ALA A 61 -7.24 -3.10 -3.92
C ALA A 61 -8.72 -3.10 -4.25
N GLY A 62 -9.07 -3.39 -5.48
CA GLY A 62 -10.45 -3.69 -5.86
C GLY A 62 -10.98 -4.90 -5.09
N GLY A 63 -12.30 -5.07 -5.07
CA GLY A 63 -12.91 -6.26 -4.48
C GLY A 63 -12.47 -7.55 -5.18
N PRO A 64 -12.55 -8.70 -4.51
CA PRO A 64 -12.25 -10.00 -5.12
C PRO A 64 -13.24 -10.33 -6.22
N THR A 65 -12.79 -11.09 -7.22
CA THR A 65 -13.66 -11.72 -8.22
C THR A 65 -13.70 -13.23 -7.98
N GLY A 66 -14.89 -13.82 -8.19
CA GLY A 66 -15.12 -15.25 -7.92
C GLY A 66 -15.42 -15.59 -6.45
N ALA A 67 -15.52 -14.62 -5.57
CA ALA A 67 -15.86 -14.82 -4.16
C ALA A 67 -17.36 -14.60 -3.91
N ASP A 68 -17.94 -15.42 -3.02
CA ASP A 68 -19.34 -15.22 -2.57
C ASP A 68 -19.45 -14.03 -1.60
N VAL A 69 -18.37 -13.78 -0.85
CA VAL A 69 -18.24 -12.66 0.10
C VAL A 69 -16.87 -12.04 -0.03
N GLY A 70 -16.79 -10.73 -0.07
CA GLY A 70 -15.53 -10.03 -0.11
C GLY A 70 -15.71 -8.51 -0.06
N SER A 71 -14.65 -7.82 0.26
CA SER A 71 -14.61 -6.35 0.27
C SER A 71 -13.37 -5.83 -0.44
N ALA A 72 -13.48 -4.62 -0.98
CA ALA A 72 -12.32 -3.88 -1.45
C ALA A 72 -11.39 -3.51 -0.28
N GLY A 73 -10.11 -3.36 -0.57
CA GLY A 73 -9.14 -2.82 0.37
C GLY A 73 -9.41 -1.34 0.68
N GLY A 74 -9.04 -0.90 1.87
CA GLY A 74 -9.13 0.52 2.23
C GLY A 74 -8.11 1.38 1.50
N ASN A 75 -8.41 2.66 1.34
CA ASN A 75 -7.47 3.65 0.82
C ASN A 75 -6.47 4.10 1.90
N GLY A 76 -5.28 4.48 1.49
CA GLY A 76 -4.35 5.20 2.35
C GLY A 76 -4.83 6.63 2.64
N THR A 77 -4.11 7.35 3.48
CA THR A 77 -4.33 8.78 3.74
C THR A 77 -3.39 9.64 2.91
N ALA A 78 -3.82 10.86 2.60
CA ALA A 78 -2.93 11.85 2.00
C ALA A 78 -1.88 12.33 3.01
N GLY A 79 -0.72 12.76 2.52
CA GLY A 79 0.23 13.50 3.31
C GLY A 79 -0.21 14.96 3.48
N LEU A 80 0.35 15.66 4.46
CA LEU A 80 0.05 17.04 4.77
C LEU A 80 1.34 17.87 4.89
N ILE A 81 1.43 18.95 4.12
CA ILE A 81 2.44 19.97 4.28
C ILE A 81 1.87 21.01 5.24
N LEU A 82 2.50 21.14 6.41
CA LEU A 82 2.06 22.09 7.45
C LEU A 82 2.68 23.47 7.22
N ALA A 83 3.92 23.51 6.77
CA ALA A 83 4.67 24.71 6.44
C ALA A 83 5.83 24.36 5.50
N SER A 84 6.55 25.35 4.99
CA SER A 84 7.79 25.13 4.20
C SER A 84 8.87 24.35 4.96
N SER A 85 8.75 24.25 6.28
CA SER A 85 9.69 23.59 7.18
C SER A 85 9.12 22.36 7.90
N SER A 86 7.87 21.95 7.64
CA SER A 86 7.24 20.84 8.38
C SER A 86 6.20 20.11 7.53
N ALA A 87 6.24 18.79 7.51
CA ALA A 87 5.28 17.96 6.78
C ALA A 87 5.07 16.60 7.46
N LEU A 88 3.94 15.97 7.14
CA LEU A 88 3.57 14.62 7.52
C LEU A 88 3.35 13.78 6.26
N ALA A 89 3.87 12.58 6.22
CA ALA A 89 3.56 11.64 5.16
C ALA A 89 2.22 10.93 5.41
N GLY A 90 1.59 10.47 4.35
CA GLY A 90 0.37 9.67 4.45
C GLY A 90 0.64 8.26 4.98
N THR A 91 -0.32 7.70 5.68
CA THR A 91 -0.30 6.32 6.15
C THR A 91 -1.05 5.42 5.18
N ALA A 92 -0.66 4.15 5.10
CA ALA A 92 -1.42 3.16 4.35
C ALA A 92 -2.58 2.59 5.20
N SER A 93 -3.58 2.04 4.53
CA SER A 93 -4.65 1.34 5.22
C SER A 93 -4.21 -0.06 5.66
N ASN A 94 -4.82 -0.54 6.72
CA ASN A 94 -4.66 -1.90 7.20
C ASN A 94 -5.35 -2.90 6.27
N SER A 95 -4.86 -4.12 6.27
CA SER A 95 -5.62 -5.30 5.84
C SER A 95 -6.17 -6.04 7.07
N GLN A 96 -6.94 -7.10 6.83
CA GLN A 96 -7.39 -7.98 7.91
C GLN A 96 -6.22 -8.72 8.61
N PHE A 97 -5.09 -8.91 7.91
CA PHE A 97 -3.95 -9.70 8.38
C PHE A 97 -2.65 -8.90 8.53
N GLY A 98 -2.71 -7.58 8.38
CA GLY A 98 -1.52 -6.74 8.49
C GLY A 98 -1.83 -5.27 8.70
N GLN A 99 -0.99 -4.61 9.47
CA GLN A 99 -1.05 -3.16 9.63
C GLN A 99 -0.55 -2.46 8.38
N GLY A 100 -1.18 -1.35 8.04
CA GLY A 100 -0.67 -0.40 7.04
C GLY A 100 0.64 0.25 7.52
N GLY A 101 1.53 0.54 6.57
CA GLY A 101 2.76 1.24 6.87
C GLY A 101 2.48 2.66 7.36
N ALA A 102 3.21 3.08 8.39
CA ALA A 102 3.12 4.44 8.91
C ALA A 102 3.84 5.44 8.00
N GLY A 103 3.25 6.62 7.85
CA GLY A 103 3.89 7.78 7.26
C GLY A 103 4.49 8.65 8.37
N PRO A 104 5.82 8.87 8.38
CA PRO A 104 6.45 9.70 9.39
C PRO A 104 6.18 11.19 9.17
N GLY A 105 6.44 11.98 10.22
CA GLY A 105 6.59 13.44 10.11
C GLY A 105 8.06 13.83 9.95
N ALA A 106 8.32 14.97 9.33
CA ALA A 106 9.64 15.57 9.30
C ALA A 106 9.57 17.10 9.41
N ASN A 107 10.61 17.67 10.03
CA ASN A 107 10.88 19.10 10.04
C ASN A 107 12.19 19.35 9.31
N ALA A 108 12.27 20.46 8.56
CA ALA A 108 13.47 20.81 7.82
C ALA A 108 14.71 20.93 8.75
N PRO A 109 15.90 20.49 8.30
CA PRO A 109 16.22 19.87 7.02
C PRO A 109 16.28 18.33 7.10
N LEU A 110 15.20 17.66 7.46
CA LEU A 110 15.17 16.21 7.66
C LEU A 110 14.33 15.49 6.61
N SER A 111 14.67 14.22 6.41
CA SER A 111 13.86 13.27 5.65
C SER A 111 13.62 12.00 6.47
N SER A 112 12.49 11.35 6.27
CA SER A 112 12.15 10.08 6.90
C SER A 112 11.42 9.18 5.92
N ASN A 113 11.83 7.92 5.88
CA ASN A 113 11.21 6.92 5.01
C ASN A 113 9.89 6.40 5.62
N GLY A 114 8.96 6.01 4.78
CA GLY A 114 7.75 5.34 5.20
C GLY A 114 8.04 3.92 5.68
N SER A 115 7.20 3.41 6.58
CA SER A 115 7.29 2.04 7.07
C SER A 115 6.63 1.07 6.08
N ALA A 116 7.14 -0.15 6.03
CA ALA A 116 6.51 -1.23 5.25
C ALA A 116 5.16 -1.62 5.86
N GLY A 117 4.24 -2.04 4.99
CA GLY A 117 2.99 -2.66 5.38
C GLY A 117 3.14 -4.14 5.72
N GLY A 118 2.26 -4.63 6.58
CA GLY A 118 2.07 -6.06 6.86
C GLY A 118 1.35 -6.78 5.72
N ARG A 119 1.00 -8.07 5.90
CA ARG A 119 0.38 -8.91 4.87
C ARG A 119 -0.88 -8.29 4.29
N GLY A 120 -0.89 -8.09 2.98
CA GLY A 120 -2.01 -7.51 2.23
C GLY A 120 -2.24 -6.01 2.49
N ALA A 121 -1.40 -5.34 3.29
CA ALA A 121 -1.53 -3.91 3.59
C ALA A 121 -0.56 -3.07 2.74
N GLY A 122 -0.85 -1.79 2.56
CA GLY A 122 0.01 -0.87 1.84
C GLY A 122 1.21 -0.39 2.66
N GLY A 123 2.26 0.09 2.00
CA GLY A 123 3.38 0.79 2.64
C GLY A 123 3.07 2.27 2.88
N GLY A 124 3.60 2.85 3.94
CA GLY A 124 3.45 4.27 4.26
C GLY A 124 4.23 5.18 3.32
N GLY A 125 3.83 6.43 3.20
CA GLY A 125 4.57 7.44 2.44
C GLY A 125 5.88 7.84 3.15
N GLY A 126 6.89 8.27 2.36
CA GLY A 126 8.06 8.96 2.88
C GLY A 126 7.85 10.47 2.88
N VAL A 127 8.61 11.19 3.67
CA VAL A 127 8.57 12.64 3.76
C VAL A 127 9.99 13.23 3.75
N ALA A 128 10.19 14.28 2.96
CA ALA A 128 11.43 15.07 2.95
C ALA A 128 11.09 16.55 2.95
N VAL A 129 11.76 17.33 3.81
CA VAL A 129 11.51 18.76 4.00
C VAL A 129 12.83 19.53 3.94
N GLY A 130 12.85 20.60 3.14
CA GLY A 130 14.07 21.36 2.87
C GLY A 130 14.92 20.71 1.76
N SER A 131 16.15 21.17 1.59
CA SER A 131 17.09 20.66 0.58
C SER A 131 17.85 19.44 1.09
N VAL A 132 17.15 18.30 1.24
CA VAL A 132 17.68 17.04 1.74
C VAL A 132 17.47 15.91 0.75
N THR A 133 18.10 14.78 1.02
CA THR A 133 17.92 13.56 0.24
C THR A 133 16.43 13.16 0.23
N ALA A 134 15.94 12.78 -0.93
CA ALA A 134 14.57 12.33 -1.09
C ALA A 134 14.30 11.10 -0.20
N ALA A 135 13.16 11.10 0.49
CA ALA A 135 12.70 9.95 1.26
C ALA A 135 12.03 8.91 0.34
N THR A 136 12.08 7.67 0.74
CA THR A 136 11.34 6.57 0.07
C THR A 136 10.05 6.26 0.81
N GLY A 137 9.02 5.88 0.07
CA GLY A 137 7.86 5.23 0.67
C GLY A 137 8.22 3.84 1.22
N GLY A 138 7.38 3.28 2.06
CA GLY A 138 7.49 1.90 2.52
C GLY A 138 7.02 0.89 1.46
N ALA A 139 7.52 -0.33 1.53
CA ALA A 139 7.02 -1.42 0.70
C ALA A 139 5.59 -1.82 1.12
N GLY A 140 4.75 -2.20 0.17
CA GLY A 140 3.51 -2.90 0.48
C GLY A 140 3.76 -4.34 0.94
N GLY A 141 2.84 -4.91 1.70
CA GLY A 141 2.90 -6.31 2.11
C GLY A 141 2.41 -7.26 1.03
N ALA A 142 3.00 -8.45 0.97
CA ALA A 142 2.54 -9.52 0.09
C ALA A 142 1.12 -9.97 0.45
N GLY A 143 0.40 -10.53 -0.53
CA GLY A 143 -0.91 -11.15 -0.31
C GLY A 143 -0.84 -12.38 0.60
N LEU A 144 -2.01 -12.90 0.95
CA LEU A 144 -2.17 -14.11 1.76
C LEU A 144 -3.38 -14.89 1.25
N ILE A 145 -3.27 -16.21 1.18
CA ILE A 145 -4.38 -17.14 1.00
C ILE A 145 -4.33 -18.16 2.14
N ILE A 146 -5.47 -18.37 2.79
CA ILE A 146 -5.68 -19.44 3.76
C ILE A 146 -6.77 -20.34 3.20
N VAL A 147 -6.49 -21.63 3.09
CA VAL A 147 -7.43 -22.65 2.63
C VAL A 147 -7.82 -23.53 3.81
N TRP A 148 -9.10 -23.71 4.03
CA TRP A 148 -9.65 -24.63 5.02
C TRP A 148 -10.37 -25.75 4.27
N GLU A 149 -9.96 -26.98 4.51
CA GLU A 149 -10.61 -28.17 3.98
C GLU A 149 -11.35 -28.90 5.11
N TYR A 150 -12.56 -29.30 4.82
CA TYR A 150 -13.40 -30.06 5.75
C TYR A 150 -13.65 -31.45 5.14
N SER A 151 -13.36 -32.48 5.88
CA SER A 151 -13.61 -33.88 5.51
C SER A 151 -14.89 -34.39 6.14
#